data_52f7c63e1a1e4d6526ebd2d24cb8d363
#
_entry.id   52f7c63e1a1e4d6526ebd2d24cb8d363
#
_cell.length_a   1.000
_cell.length_b   1.000
_cell.length_c   1.000
_cell.angle_alpha   90.00
_cell.angle_beta   90.00
_cell.angle_gamma   90.00
#
_symmetry.space_group_name_H-M   'P 1'
#
loop_
_entity.id
_entity.type
_entity.pdbx_description
1 polymer ?
#
loop_
_entity_poly.entity_id
_entity_poly.type
_entity_poly.pdbx_seq_one_letter_code
_entity_poly.pdbx_strand_id
1 'polypeptide(L)'
;MSQHYAGGCEHHPVRASAEPIDNHECHCNVCKKVTGQHTTHVAFFNHGDIKTDNEAAMKRVPFNADNPNGPLEICLCEKCNAVLMLDDKQKRIRVAVPNVMGYDDAHFPKATYHAFWDETKGYAKPSDGRPVYGGLRPEFVWPTPS
;
A
#
# COMPACT_ATOMS: atom_id res chain seq x y z
N MET A 1 -0.59 16.78 16.66
CA MET A 1 -0.25 16.57 15.24
C MET A 1 -1.49 16.33 14.43
N SER A 2 -1.58 16.97 13.28
CA SER A 2 -2.73 16.77 12.41
C SER A 2 -2.66 15.40 11.75
N GLN A 3 -3.82 14.81 11.58
CA GLN A 3 -4.01 13.55 10.88
C GLN A 3 -4.47 13.90 9.46
N HIS A 4 -3.75 13.44 8.44
CA HIS A 4 -4.13 13.67 7.05
C HIS A 4 -5.17 12.65 6.60
N TYR A 5 -4.95 11.37 6.89
CA TYR A 5 -5.85 10.30 6.48
C TYR A 5 -6.01 9.30 7.60
N ALA A 6 -7.19 8.69 7.68
CA ALA A 6 -7.48 7.67 8.67
C ALA A 6 -8.06 6.43 7.99
N GLY A 7 -7.57 5.29 8.40
CA GLY A 7 -8.02 3.98 7.91
C GLY A 7 -7.99 2.96 9.02
N GLY A 8 -7.88 1.69 8.65
CA GLY A 8 -7.88 0.59 9.60
C GLY A 8 -9.27 0.09 9.92
N CYS A 9 -9.44 -0.47 11.10
CA CYS A 9 -10.72 -0.96 11.58
C CYS A 9 -11.00 -0.37 12.96
N GLU A 10 -12.17 -0.65 13.52
CA GLU A 10 -12.54 -0.12 14.85
C GLU A 10 -11.61 -0.58 15.96
N HIS A 11 -11.00 -1.78 15.82
CA HIS A 11 -10.08 -2.32 16.82
C HIS A 11 -8.67 -1.77 16.68
N HIS A 12 -8.28 -1.39 15.46
CA HIS A 12 -6.96 -0.84 15.14
C HIS A 12 -7.10 0.33 14.18
N PRO A 13 -7.43 1.52 14.68
CA PRO A 13 -7.38 2.72 13.85
C PRO A 13 -5.95 2.97 13.36
N VAL A 14 -5.81 3.30 12.08
CA VAL A 14 -4.51 3.58 11.45
C VAL A 14 -4.54 5.04 10.98
N ARG A 15 -3.48 5.76 11.25
CA ARG A 15 -3.40 7.19 10.94
C ARG A 15 -2.20 7.47 10.05
N ALA A 16 -2.41 8.23 8.99
CA ALA A 16 -1.35 8.80 8.18
C ALA A 16 -1.20 10.26 8.51
N SER A 17 0.00 10.70 8.88
CA SER A 17 0.26 12.08 9.32
C SER A 17 0.88 12.96 8.23
N ALA A 18 1.02 12.44 7.01
CA ALA A 18 1.62 13.16 5.89
C ALA A 18 1.00 12.68 4.58
N GLU A 19 1.37 13.34 3.47
CA GLU A 19 0.98 12.91 2.14
C GLU A 19 1.79 11.70 1.70
N PRO A 20 1.27 10.86 0.79
CA PRO A 20 2.05 9.74 0.25
C PRO A 20 3.30 10.25 -0.48
N ILE A 21 4.39 9.49 -0.35
CA ILE A 21 5.61 9.78 -1.10
C ILE A 21 5.57 9.16 -2.50
N ASP A 22 4.67 8.21 -2.71
CA ASP A 22 4.41 7.61 -4.01
C ASP A 22 2.99 7.08 -4.03
N ASN A 23 2.30 7.23 -5.15
CA ASN A 23 0.87 6.95 -5.23
C ASN A 23 0.54 6.48 -6.64
N HIS A 24 0.25 5.19 -6.79
CA HIS A 24 0.10 4.60 -8.11
C HIS A 24 -1.01 3.55 -8.14
N GLU A 25 -1.44 3.21 -9.36
CA GLU A 25 -2.22 1.99 -9.58
C GLU A 25 -1.29 0.86 -9.93
N CYS A 26 -1.30 -0.18 -9.12
CA CYS A 26 -0.42 -1.32 -9.24
C CYS A 26 -1.05 -2.40 -10.11
N HIS A 27 -0.31 -2.86 -11.11
CA HIS A 27 -0.73 -3.95 -12.00
C HIS A 27 0.07 -5.22 -11.76
N CYS A 28 0.80 -5.31 -10.65
CA CYS A 28 1.62 -6.48 -10.34
C CYS A 28 0.75 -7.69 -9.95
N ASN A 29 1.29 -8.88 -10.23
CA ASN A 29 0.56 -10.11 -9.98
C ASN A 29 0.35 -10.39 -8.48
N VAL A 30 1.30 -9.98 -7.64
CA VAL A 30 1.18 -10.16 -6.18
C VAL A 30 0.02 -9.34 -5.63
N CYS A 31 -0.09 -8.07 -6.05
CA CYS A 31 -1.22 -7.22 -5.64
C CYS A 31 -2.55 -7.82 -6.08
N LYS A 32 -2.63 -8.35 -7.30
CA LYS A 32 -3.84 -9.00 -7.80
C LYS A 32 -4.24 -10.20 -6.95
N LYS A 33 -3.28 -11.00 -6.52
CA LYS A 33 -3.54 -12.15 -5.64
C LYS A 33 -4.02 -11.72 -4.27
N VAL A 34 -3.38 -10.71 -3.69
CA VAL A 34 -3.69 -10.25 -2.32
C VAL A 34 -5.06 -9.57 -2.25
N THR A 35 -5.37 -8.73 -3.22
CA THR A 35 -6.60 -7.92 -3.18
C THR A 35 -7.76 -8.55 -3.94
N GLY A 36 -7.48 -9.49 -4.84
CA GLY A 36 -8.50 -10.03 -5.75
C GLY A 36 -8.95 -9.05 -6.83
N GLN A 37 -8.32 -7.88 -6.92
CA GLN A 37 -8.68 -6.85 -7.87
C GLN A 37 -7.75 -6.87 -9.07
N HIS A 38 -8.28 -6.48 -10.23
CA HIS A 38 -7.50 -6.40 -11.47
C HIS A 38 -6.38 -5.37 -11.39
N THR A 39 -6.69 -4.22 -10.83
CA THR A 39 -5.71 -3.18 -10.49
C THR A 39 -5.87 -2.79 -9.03
N THR A 40 -4.82 -2.28 -8.41
CA THR A 40 -4.84 -1.91 -7.00
C THR A 40 -4.25 -0.52 -6.83
N HIS A 41 -5.03 0.38 -6.21
CA HIS A 41 -4.51 1.68 -5.79
C HIS A 41 -3.60 1.48 -4.59
N VAL A 42 -2.33 1.87 -4.72
CA VAL A 42 -1.29 1.67 -3.73
C VAL A 42 -0.61 3.00 -3.43
N ALA A 43 -0.53 3.35 -2.17
CA ALA A 43 0.15 4.57 -1.73
C ALA A 43 1.27 4.23 -0.75
N PHE A 44 2.47 4.68 -1.05
CA PHE A 44 3.64 4.52 -0.18
C PHE A 44 3.78 5.75 0.70
N PHE A 45 4.05 5.52 1.99
CA PHE A 45 4.35 6.56 2.96
C PHE A 45 5.72 6.27 3.58
N ASN A 46 6.40 7.28 4.09
CA ASN A 46 7.53 7.03 4.98
C ASN A 46 7.05 6.19 6.15
N HIS A 47 7.88 5.26 6.61
CA HIS A 47 7.49 4.31 7.66
C HIS A 47 6.91 5.01 8.89
N GLY A 48 7.52 6.11 9.33
CA GLY A 48 7.09 6.84 10.51
C GLY A 48 5.82 7.65 10.34
N ASP A 49 5.30 7.81 9.11
CA ASP A 49 4.10 8.60 8.83
C ASP A 49 2.80 7.78 8.90
N ILE A 50 2.89 6.47 8.98
CA ILE A 50 1.74 5.57 9.21
C ILE A 50 1.88 4.99 10.61
N LYS A 51 0.87 5.19 11.46
CA LYS A 51 0.91 4.74 12.84
C LYS A 51 -0.42 4.13 13.25
N THR A 52 -0.33 3.17 14.16
CA THR A 52 -1.49 2.62 14.85
C THR A 52 -1.10 2.31 16.29
N ASP A 53 -2.10 2.19 17.16
CA ASP A 53 -1.88 1.80 18.53
C ASP A 53 -1.69 0.28 18.62
N ASN A 54 -0.89 -0.18 19.60
CA ASN A 54 -0.72 -1.59 19.91
C ASN A 54 -0.24 -2.42 18.70
N GLU A 55 0.79 -1.93 18.02
CA GLU A 55 1.32 -2.61 16.82
C GLU A 55 1.76 -4.04 17.08
N ALA A 56 2.24 -4.34 18.28
CA ALA A 56 2.71 -5.68 18.62
C ALA A 56 1.58 -6.73 18.59
N ALA A 57 0.33 -6.31 18.71
CA ALA A 57 -0.80 -7.22 18.69
C ALA A 57 -1.26 -7.58 17.26
N MET A 58 -0.78 -6.87 16.24
CA MET A 58 -1.14 -7.18 14.86
C MET A 58 -0.56 -8.53 14.44
N LYS A 59 -1.33 -9.28 13.66
CA LYS A 59 -0.81 -10.47 12.98
C LYS A 59 -0.03 -10.03 11.76
N ARG A 60 1.07 -10.72 11.45
CA ARG A 60 1.91 -10.42 10.30
C ARG A 60 2.10 -11.66 9.44
N VAL A 61 1.85 -11.53 8.14
CA VAL A 61 2.07 -12.60 7.17
C VAL A 61 2.83 -12.05 5.97
N PRO A 62 3.58 -12.91 5.25
CA PRO A 62 4.31 -12.42 4.07
C PRO A 62 3.35 -11.83 3.03
N PHE A 63 3.72 -10.69 2.46
CA PHE A 63 2.94 -10.09 1.36
C PHE A 63 2.94 -11.01 0.14
N ASN A 64 4.11 -11.54 -0.22
CA ASN A 64 4.24 -12.50 -1.31
C ASN A 64 4.45 -13.89 -0.74
N ALA A 65 3.41 -14.74 -0.82
CA ALA A 65 3.47 -16.10 -0.29
C ALA A 65 4.55 -16.96 -0.98
N ASP A 66 4.89 -16.64 -2.23
CA ASP A 66 5.92 -17.35 -2.97
C ASP A 66 7.34 -16.91 -2.57
N ASN A 67 7.45 -15.80 -1.84
CA ASN A 67 8.73 -15.29 -1.33
C ASN A 67 8.53 -14.81 0.11
N PRO A 68 8.40 -15.73 1.09
CA PRO A 68 8.11 -15.34 2.48
C PRO A 68 9.25 -14.55 3.15
N ASN A 69 10.45 -14.55 2.58
CA ASN A 69 11.58 -13.77 3.08
C ASN A 69 11.67 -12.39 2.44
N GLY A 70 10.71 -12.01 1.61
CA GLY A 70 10.66 -10.69 1.01
C GLY A 70 10.46 -9.58 2.05
N PRO A 71 10.67 -8.32 1.66
CA PRO A 71 10.68 -7.21 2.61
C PRO A 71 9.31 -6.78 3.13
N LEU A 72 8.22 -7.08 2.43
CA LEU A 72 6.89 -6.61 2.81
C LEU A 72 6.09 -7.68 3.54
N GLU A 73 5.37 -7.24 4.58
CA GLU A 73 4.42 -8.06 5.33
C GLU A 73 3.04 -7.42 5.30
N ILE A 74 2.00 -8.25 5.31
CA ILE A 74 0.62 -7.81 5.51
C ILE A 74 0.35 -7.81 7.00
N CYS A 75 -0.09 -6.66 7.54
CA CYS A 75 -0.46 -6.54 8.96
C CYS A 75 -1.98 -6.62 9.07
N LEU A 76 -2.45 -7.53 9.92
CA LEU A 76 -3.86 -7.85 10.09
C LEU A 76 -4.29 -7.60 11.53
N CYS A 77 -5.53 -7.16 11.69
CA CYS A 77 -6.14 -7.04 13.02
C CYS A 77 -6.31 -8.43 13.64
N GLU A 78 -5.85 -8.61 14.87
CA GLU A 78 -5.96 -9.88 15.57
C GLU A 78 -7.41 -10.24 15.95
N LYS A 79 -8.31 -9.26 15.94
CA LYS A 79 -9.70 -9.46 16.33
C LYS A 79 -10.63 -9.72 15.16
N CYS A 80 -10.54 -8.92 14.09
CA CYS A 80 -11.47 -9.02 12.96
C CYS A 80 -10.78 -9.42 11.66
N ASN A 81 -9.46 -9.60 11.67
CA ASN A 81 -8.68 -10.01 10.51
C ASN A 81 -8.65 -8.98 9.38
N ALA A 82 -9.01 -7.72 9.66
CA ALA A 82 -8.95 -6.66 8.68
C ALA A 82 -7.49 -6.38 8.27
N VAL A 83 -7.26 -6.10 7.00
CA VAL A 83 -5.94 -5.68 6.51
C VAL A 83 -5.73 -4.23 6.93
N LEU A 84 -4.66 -3.97 7.67
CA LEU A 84 -4.39 -2.66 8.25
C LEU A 84 -3.34 -1.86 7.48
N MET A 85 -2.30 -2.53 6.99
CA MET A 85 -1.22 -1.90 6.25
C MET A 85 -0.32 -2.98 5.66
N LEU A 86 0.52 -2.60 4.70
CA LEU A 86 1.69 -3.39 4.36
C LEU A 86 2.89 -2.74 5.04
N ASP A 87 3.73 -3.52 5.67
CA ASP A 87 4.85 -3.02 6.44
C ASP A 87 6.17 -3.54 5.89
N ASP A 88 7.12 -2.63 5.71
CA ASP A 88 8.46 -2.96 5.23
C ASP A 88 9.33 -3.37 6.42
N LYS A 89 9.86 -4.59 6.39
CA LYS A 89 10.76 -5.10 7.43
C LYS A 89 12.01 -4.23 7.62
N GLN A 90 12.41 -3.52 6.55
CA GLN A 90 13.54 -2.60 6.59
C GLN A 90 13.16 -1.22 7.10
N LYS A 91 11.91 -1.00 7.45
CA LYS A 91 11.40 0.25 8.03
C LYS A 91 11.60 1.48 7.13
N ARG A 92 11.57 1.28 5.82
CA ARG A 92 11.67 2.37 4.85
C ARG A 92 10.30 2.98 4.56
N ILE A 93 9.29 2.14 4.36
CA ILE A 93 7.93 2.56 4.00
C ILE A 93 6.88 1.74 4.74
N ARG A 94 5.68 2.30 4.80
CA ARG A 94 4.44 1.59 5.05
C ARG A 94 3.48 1.91 3.93
N VAL A 95 2.65 0.95 3.55
CA VAL A 95 1.83 1.03 2.35
C VAL A 95 0.36 1.02 2.74
N ALA A 96 -0.39 1.96 2.17
CA ALA A 96 -1.85 1.96 2.25
C ALA A 96 -2.42 1.49 0.92
N VAL A 97 -3.43 0.62 0.99
CA VAL A 97 -4.29 0.25 -0.14
C VAL A 97 -5.68 0.72 0.26
N PRO A 98 -6.06 1.96 -0.10
CA PRO A 98 -7.22 2.62 0.50
C PRO A 98 -8.51 1.82 0.40
N ASN A 99 -8.75 1.15 -0.72
CA ASN A 99 -10.00 0.43 -0.97
C ASN A 99 -10.21 -0.76 -0.04
N VAL A 100 -9.14 -1.33 0.52
CA VAL A 100 -9.25 -2.52 1.38
C VAL A 100 -8.83 -2.26 2.81
N MET A 101 -8.31 -1.06 3.10
CA MET A 101 -7.77 -0.71 4.42
C MET A 101 -8.60 0.35 5.16
N GLY A 102 -9.82 0.59 4.70
CA GLY A 102 -10.77 1.44 5.44
C GLY A 102 -10.59 2.94 5.26
N TYR A 103 -9.79 3.39 4.30
CA TYR A 103 -9.64 4.84 4.03
C TYR A 103 -10.82 5.38 3.26
N ASP A 104 -11.11 6.66 3.49
CA ASP A 104 -12.14 7.38 2.75
C ASP A 104 -11.61 7.77 1.36
N ASP A 105 -12.11 7.11 0.32
CA ASP A 105 -11.67 7.34 -1.05
C ASP A 105 -11.93 8.79 -1.53
N ALA A 106 -12.92 9.47 -0.95
CA ALA A 106 -13.21 10.85 -1.33
C ALA A 106 -12.13 11.83 -0.87
N HIS A 107 -11.45 11.50 0.23
CA HIS A 107 -10.40 12.35 0.81
C HIS A 107 -8.99 11.87 0.45
N PHE A 108 -8.82 10.59 0.16
CA PHE A 108 -7.52 10.05 -0.15
C PHE A 108 -7.10 10.48 -1.55
N PRO A 109 -5.85 10.95 -1.75
CA PRO A 109 -5.42 11.40 -3.07
C PRO A 109 -5.39 10.25 -4.07
N LYS A 110 -5.79 10.55 -5.30
CA LYS A 110 -5.83 9.55 -6.37
C LYS A 110 -4.43 9.21 -6.86
N ALA A 111 -4.28 7.99 -7.37
CA ALA A 111 -3.03 7.55 -7.96
C ALA A 111 -2.61 8.45 -9.11
N THR A 112 -1.29 8.72 -9.21
CA THR A 112 -0.75 9.66 -10.19
C THR A 112 -0.17 8.97 -11.42
N TYR A 113 0.01 7.64 -11.37
CA TYR A 113 0.55 6.89 -12.51
C TYR A 113 0.21 5.41 -12.38
N HIS A 114 0.50 4.65 -13.42
CA HIS A 114 0.33 3.19 -13.44
C HIS A 114 1.70 2.52 -13.31
N ALA A 115 1.82 1.58 -12.38
CA ALA A 115 3.07 0.87 -12.10
C ALA A 115 2.95 -0.62 -12.42
N PHE A 116 4.08 -1.26 -12.68
CA PHE A 116 4.17 -2.70 -12.92
C PHE A 116 3.34 -3.18 -14.11
N TRP A 117 3.23 -2.34 -15.14
CA TRP A 117 2.48 -2.68 -16.34
C TRP A 117 3.05 -3.89 -17.07
N ASP A 118 4.37 -4.09 -17.01
CA ASP A 118 5.03 -5.21 -17.68
C ASP A 118 4.52 -6.56 -17.22
N GLU A 119 3.87 -6.64 -16.05
CA GLU A 119 3.26 -7.88 -15.54
C GLU A 119 1.87 -8.12 -16.09
N THR A 120 1.30 -7.17 -16.81
CA THR A 120 -0.03 -7.27 -17.40
C THR A 120 0.06 -7.85 -18.79
N LYS A 121 -0.77 -8.84 -19.09
CA LYS A 121 -0.81 -9.49 -20.40
C LYS A 121 -2.23 -9.46 -20.95
N GLY A 122 -2.35 -9.13 -22.24
CA GLY A 122 -3.63 -9.20 -22.94
C GLY A 122 -4.55 -8.00 -22.71
N TYR A 123 -4.07 -6.94 -22.12
CA TYR A 123 -4.87 -5.74 -21.85
C TYR A 123 -4.29 -4.53 -22.55
N ALA A 124 -5.17 -3.65 -23.04
CA ALA A 124 -4.75 -2.37 -23.61
C ALA A 124 -4.24 -1.45 -22.51
N LYS A 125 -3.25 -0.62 -22.83
CA LYS A 125 -2.75 0.38 -21.88
C LYS A 125 -3.86 1.36 -21.51
N PRO A 126 -3.88 1.82 -20.24
CA PRO A 126 -4.82 2.86 -19.82
C PRO A 126 -4.68 4.12 -20.67
N SER A 127 -5.80 4.74 -20.97
CA SER A 127 -5.85 5.96 -21.79
C SER A 127 -6.35 7.17 -20.99
N ASP A 128 -6.12 7.16 -19.69
CA ASP A 128 -6.59 8.20 -18.77
C ASP A 128 -5.63 9.39 -18.63
N GLY A 129 -4.57 9.43 -19.44
CA GLY A 129 -3.59 10.51 -19.43
C GLY A 129 -2.49 10.38 -18.40
N ARG A 130 -2.57 9.40 -17.50
CA ARG A 130 -1.52 9.18 -16.50
C ARG A 130 -0.38 8.36 -17.11
N PRO A 131 0.90 8.61 -16.69
CA PRO A 131 2.02 7.79 -17.17
C PRO A 131 1.85 6.32 -16.83
N VAL A 132 2.42 5.45 -17.68
CA VAL A 132 2.42 3.99 -17.49
C VAL A 132 3.88 3.51 -17.53
N TYR A 133 4.30 2.86 -16.44
CA TYR A 133 5.68 2.37 -16.31
C TYR A 133 5.68 0.86 -16.08
N GLY A 134 6.78 0.21 -16.48
CA GLY A 134 6.95 -1.23 -16.27
C GLY A 134 7.14 -1.62 -14.82
N GLY A 135 7.66 -0.71 -14.01
CA GLY A 135 7.83 -0.86 -12.57
C GLY A 135 7.35 0.39 -11.86
N LEU A 136 8.01 0.79 -10.79
CA LEU A 136 7.75 2.08 -10.14
C LEU A 136 8.26 3.20 -11.05
N ARG A 137 7.77 4.44 -10.82
CA ARG A 137 8.24 5.60 -11.60
C ARG A 137 9.78 5.72 -11.46
N PRO A 138 10.47 6.07 -12.56
CA PRO A 138 11.95 6.07 -12.52
C PRO A 138 12.56 7.01 -11.50
N GLU A 139 11.89 8.11 -11.17
CA GLU A 139 12.38 9.12 -10.22
C GLU A 139 12.13 8.75 -8.75
N PHE A 140 11.43 7.63 -8.49
CA PHE A 140 11.16 7.21 -7.10
C PHE A 140 12.45 6.77 -6.41
N VAL A 141 12.70 7.32 -5.23
CA VAL A 141 13.85 6.97 -4.40
C VAL A 141 13.33 6.37 -3.09
N TRP A 142 13.80 5.18 -2.75
CA TRP A 142 13.43 4.53 -1.50
C TRP A 142 13.92 5.34 -0.30
N PRO A 143 13.07 5.59 0.69
CA PRO A 143 13.50 6.27 1.91
C PRO A 143 14.54 5.48 2.68
N THR A 144 15.30 6.18 3.51
CA THR A 144 16.18 5.53 4.48
C THR A 144 15.33 4.90 5.59
N PRO A 145 15.80 3.79 6.20
CA PRO A 145 15.07 3.19 7.32
C PRO A 145 14.87 4.16 8.48
N SER A 146 13.71 4.08 9.08
CA SER A 146 13.38 4.88 10.27
C SER A 146 13.95 4.28 11.54
#